data_a6ac1a06626e5a9e958cc97b4fc2c22f
#
_entry.id   a6ac1a06626e5a9e958cc97b4fc2c22f
#
_cell.length_a   1.000
_cell.length_b   1.000
_cell.length_c   1.000
_cell.angle_alpha   90.00
_cell.angle_beta   90.00
_cell.angle_gamma   90.00
#
_symmetry.space_group_name_H-M   'P 1'
#
loop_
_entity.id
_entity.type
_entity.pdbx_description
1 polymer ?
#
loop_
_entity_poly.entity_id
_entity_poly.type
_entity_poly.pdbx_seq_one_letter_code
_entity_poly.pdbx_strand_id
1 'polypeptide(L)'
;MYSISIFIVTYKQENLIGRAIESVLAQKDWGLKSIVIGDDCSPDNNWKVIQEYQKKYPDIIIAYRNEHNLGIYGNYENLLAHRDEADLYYFLEGDDAICDGWFKAIQTGLEKRNICLNGIAATISSDYKIVRPNGLSIVNKNNRLIEKEGVSPVSLKARNVISFRSTFVTAATLERYEPVDLSQGLGVAEEMADIRPFRYSDKFYYVPFVATIYYTHVGVSTRLQGKEFREERIKQFQWLKDNLPLDEKAIAVQNFRIAKEKFMIETTKMNFKVMWQLYWKAFDKYTLKGAEKYTQFLFWYRMIRLRIQAC
;
A
#
# COMPACT_ATOMS: atom_id res chain seq x y z
N MET A 1 -17.99 -18.41 8.88
CA MET A 1 -16.95 -18.10 7.89
C MET A 1 -17.32 -16.78 7.25
N TYR A 2 -16.39 -15.81 7.20
CA TYR A 2 -16.61 -14.50 6.58
C TYR A 2 -16.57 -14.60 5.06
N SER A 3 -17.48 -13.89 4.38
CA SER A 3 -17.45 -13.72 2.92
C SER A 3 -16.36 -12.69 2.54
N ILE A 4 -15.61 -12.97 1.46
CA ILE A 4 -14.45 -12.18 1.04
C ILE A 4 -14.64 -11.72 -0.41
N SER A 5 -14.53 -10.41 -0.64
CA SER A 5 -14.49 -9.80 -1.96
C SER A 5 -13.10 -9.22 -2.23
N ILE A 6 -12.55 -9.49 -3.41
CA ILE A 6 -11.24 -9.00 -3.83
C ILE A 6 -11.41 -7.99 -4.96
N PHE A 7 -10.87 -6.79 -4.78
CA PHE A 7 -10.77 -5.80 -5.83
C PHE A 7 -9.43 -5.91 -6.54
N ILE A 8 -9.45 -6.01 -7.88
CA ILE A 8 -8.22 -6.03 -8.69
C ILE A 8 -8.23 -4.81 -9.61
N VAL A 9 -7.26 -3.90 -9.43
CA VAL A 9 -7.00 -2.81 -10.37
C VAL A 9 -5.91 -3.21 -11.35
N THR A 10 -6.12 -2.91 -12.64
CA THR A 10 -5.17 -3.31 -13.68
C THR A 10 -5.12 -2.31 -14.83
N TYR A 11 -3.92 -2.13 -15.41
CA TYR A 11 -3.67 -1.35 -16.62
C TYR A 11 -2.40 -1.83 -17.33
N LYS A 12 -2.52 -2.26 -18.60
CA LYS A 12 -1.41 -2.78 -19.41
C LYS A 12 -0.69 -3.97 -18.79
N GLN A 13 -1.45 -4.96 -18.34
CA GLN A 13 -0.93 -6.12 -17.60
C GLN A 13 -1.40 -7.44 -18.21
N GLU A 14 -1.56 -7.52 -19.56
CA GLU A 14 -2.06 -8.70 -20.28
C GLU A 14 -1.34 -10.01 -19.92
N ASN A 15 -0.04 -9.95 -19.60
CA ASN A 15 0.78 -11.10 -19.23
C ASN A 15 0.83 -11.38 -17.72
N LEU A 16 0.21 -10.54 -16.89
CA LEU A 16 0.31 -10.59 -15.43
C LEU A 16 -1.04 -10.82 -14.75
N ILE A 17 -2.11 -10.23 -15.29
CA ILE A 17 -3.46 -10.25 -14.69
C ILE A 17 -4.00 -11.66 -14.46
N GLY A 18 -3.68 -12.61 -15.37
CA GLY A 18 -4.06 -14.01 -15.19
C GLY A 18 -3.51 -14.61 -13.89
N ARG A 19 -2.24 -14.33 -13.55
CA ARG A 19 -1.63 -14.78 -12.29
C ARG A 19 -2.36 -14.21 -11.07
N ALA A 20 -2.70 -12.93 -11.09
CA ALA A 20 -3.44 -12.29 -10.00
C ALA A 20 -4.81 -12.98 -9.80
N ILE A 21 -5.59 -13.16 -10.87
CA ILE A 21 -6.90 -13.80 -10.85
C ILE A 21 -6.80 -15.25 -10.34
N GLU A 22 -5.88 -16.05 -10.88
CA GLU A 22 -5.71 -17.46 -10.49
C GLU A 22 -5.30 -17.60 -9.03
N SER A 23 -4.45 -16.70 -8.52
CA SER A 23 -4.04 -16.71 -7.11
C SER A 23 -5.20 -16.46 -6.15
N VAL A 24 -6.20 -15.67 -6.55
CA VAL A 24 -7.44 -15.44 -5.80
C VAL A 24 -8.37 -16.64 -5.92
N LEU A 25 -8.58 -17.17 -7.13
CA LEU A 25 -9.44 -18.33 -7.38
C LEU A 25 -8.98 -19.58 -6.61
N ALA A 26 -7.67 -19.72 -6.35
CA ALA A 26 -7.14 -20.79 -5.50
C ALA A 26 -7.66 -20.76 -4.06
N GLN A 27 -8.24 -19.63 -3.60
CA GLN A 27 -8.80 -19.46 -2.25
C GLN A 27 -10.32 -19.75 -2.17
N LYS A 28 -10.98 -20.17 -3.25
CA LYS A 28 -12.46 -20.24 -3.39
C LYS A 28 -13.16 -21.00 -2.26
N ASP A 29 -12.54 -22.03 -1.71
CA ASP A 29 -13.13 -22.88 -0.68
C ASP A 29 -13.14 -22.23 0.73
N TRP A 30 -12.60 -21.02 0.84
CA TRP A 30 -12.39 -20.30 2.11
C TRP A 30 -13.09 -18.95 2.16
N GLY A 31 -14.30 -18.88 1.61
CA GLY A 31 -15.15 -17.70 1.73
C GLY A 31 -15.00 -16.69 0.59
N LEU A 32 -14.29 -17.02 -0.51
CA LEU A 32 -14.28 -16.16 -1.69
C LEU A 32 -15.71 -16.02 -2.23
N LYS A 33 -16.22 -14.78 -2.22
CA LYS A 33 -17.52 -14.44 -2.76
C LYS A 33 -17.41 -13.88 -4.17
N SER A 34 -16.50 -12.93 -4.37
CA SER A 34 -16.33 -12.26 -5.65
C SER A 34 -14.90 -11.77 -5.89
N ILE A 35 -14.58 -11.59 -7.16
CA ILE A 35 -13.43 -10.87 -7.66
C ILE A 35 -13.95 -9.75 -8.54
N VAL A 36 -13.83 -8.51 -8.09
CA VAL A 36 -14.26 -7.31 -8.82
C VAL A 36 -13.05 -6.72 -9.52
N ILE A 37 -13.02 -6.72 -10.85
CA ILE A 37 -11.84 -6.33 -11.64
C ILE A 37 -12.13 -5.05 -12.40
N GLY A 38 -11.28 -4.02 -12.24
CA GLY A 38 -11.32 -2.77 -12.99
C GLY A 38 -10.17 -2.67 -13.99
N ASP A 39 -10.47 -2.79 -15.29
CA ASP A 39 -9.54 -2.47 -16.38
C ASP A 39 -9.58 -0.98 -16.68
N ASP A 40 -8.46 -0.29 -16.48
CA ASP A 40 -8.35 1.16 -16.65
C ASP A 40 -8.15 1.58 -18.12
N CYS A 41 -9.02 1.10 -19.00
CA CYS A 41 -8.95 1.33 -20.45
C CYS A 41 -7.60 0.89 -21.05
N SER A 42 -7.18 -0.34 -20.75
CA SER A 42 -5.92 -0.91 -21.25
C SER A 42 -5.91 -0.99 -22.79
N PRO A 43 -4.83 -0.53 -23.44
CA PRO A 43 -4.68 -0.62 -24.90
C PRO A 43 -4.14 -1.96 -25.41
N ASP A 44 -3.65 -2.83 -24.49
CA ASP A 44 -3.21 -4.20 -24.77
C ASP A 44 -4.35 -5.20 -24.65
N ASN A 45 -4.07 -6.52 -24.66
CA ASN A 45 -5.08 -7.56 -24.55
C ASN A 45 -5.57 -7.80 -23.11
N ASN A 46 -5.23 -6.94 -22.15
CA ASN A 46 -5.61 -7.11 -20.74
C ASN A 46 -7.12 -7.34 -20.56
N TRP A 47 -7.94 -6.50 -21.19
CA TRP A 47 -9.41 -6.64 -21.14
C TRP A 47 -9.91 -7.98 -21.71
N LYS A 48 -9.32 -8.45 -22.80
CA LYS A 48 -9.67 -9.74 -23.40
C LYS A 48 -9.38 -10.90 -22.45
N VAL A 49 -8.22 -10.87 -21.77
CA VAL A 49 -7.87 -11.89 -20.76
C VAL A 49 -8.90 -11.88 -19.63
N ILE A 50 -9.28 -10.72 -19.12
CA ILE A 50 -10.29 -10.59 -18.05
C ILE A 50 -11.63 -11.18 -18.50
N GLN A 51 -12.08 -10.88 -19.71
CA GLN A 51 -13.35 -11.40 -20.25
C GLN A 51 -13.34 -12.94 -20.38
N GLU A 52 -12.20 -13.55 -20.73
CA GLU A 52 -12.06 -15.01 -20.77
C GLU A 52 -12.23 -15.64 -19.38
N TYR A 53 -11.65 -15.03 -18.33
CA TYR A 53 -11.85 -15.46 -16.95
C TYR A 53 -13.29 -15.23 -16.47
N GLN A 54 -13.87 -14.08 -16.76
CA GLN A 54 -15.28 -13.79 -16.42
C GLN A 54 -16.24 -14.79 -17.07
N LYS A 55 -16.04 -15.15 -18.33
CA LYS A 55 -16.83 -16.18 -19.01
C LYS A 55 -16.68 -17.57 -18.35
N LYS A 56 -15.50 -17.88 -17.83
CA LYS A 56 -15.22 -19.17 -17.17
C LYS A 56 -15.75 -19.23 -15.74
N TYR A 57 -15.83 -18.09 -15.06
CA TYR A 57 -16.26 -17.96 -13.65
C TYR A 57 -17.31 -16.83 -13.49
N PRO A 58 -18.47 -16.92 -14.16
CA PRO A 58 -19.45 -15.83 -14.21
C PRO A 58 -20.07 -15.49 -12.86
N ASP A 59 -20.15 -16.46 -11.94
CA ASP A 59 -20.71 -16.28 -10.60
C ASP A 59 -19.72 -15.69 -9.58
N ILE A 60 -18.44 -15.58 -9.95
CA ILE A 60 -17.38 -15.11 -9.05
C ILE A 60 -16.74 -13.82 -9.58
N ILE A 61 -16.53 -13.69 -10.90
CA ILE A 61 -15.80 -12.57 -11.49
C ILE A 61 -16.78 -11.53 -12.03
N ILE A 62 -16.68 -10.32 -11.49
CA ILE A 62 -17.38 -9.11 -11.93
C ILE A 62 -16.34 -8.19 -12.53
N ALA A 63 -16.44 -7.87 -13.83
CA ALA A 63 -15.43 -7.09 -14.51
C ALA A 63 -16.02 -5.81 -15.11
N TYR A 64 -15.32 -4.71 -14.93
CA TYR A 64 -15.63 -3.40 -15.49
C TYR A 64 -14.45 -2.89 -16.30
N ARG A 65 -14.73 -2.17 -17.36
CA ARG A 65 -13.74 -1.44 -18.13
C ARG A 65 -14.08 0.04 -18.13
N ASN A 66 -13.14 0.87 -17.73
CA ASN A 66 -13.29 2.32 -17.78
C ASN A 66 -13.36 2.81 -19.24
N GLU A 67 -14.13 3.86 -19.51
CA GLU A 67 -14.22 4.47 -20.85
C GLU A 67 -12.91 5.14 -21.27
N HIS A 68 -12.14 5.65 -20.29
CA HIS A 68 -10.83 6.24 -20.45
C HIS A 68 -9.95 5.91 -19.25
N ASN A 69 -8.64 6.14 -19.37
CA ASN A 69 -7.70 5.90 -18.29
C ASN A 69 -7.90 6.93 -17.16
N LEU A 70 -8.33 6.46 -15.99
CA LEU A 70 -8.57 7.25 -14.78
C LEU A 70 -7.34 7.37 -13.88
N GLY A 71 -6.29 6.58 -14.18
CA GLY A 71 -5.17 6.35 -13.29
C GLY A 71 -5.51 5.38 -12.15
N ILE A 72 -4.46 4.90 -11.46
CA ILE A 72 -4.61 3.82 -10.46
C ILE A 72 -5.66 4.17 -9.39
N TYR A 73 -5.63 5.37 -8.83
CA TYR A 73 -6.55 5.75 -7.74
C TYR A 73 -7.95 6.09 -8.22
N GLY A 74 -8.11 6.64 -9.46
CA GLY A 74 -9.40 6.77 -10.10
C GLY A 74 -10.06 5.41 -10.35
N ASN A 75 -9.28 4.43 -10.79
CA ASN A 75 -9.77 3.06 -10.97
C ASN A 75 -10.13 2.39 -9.62
N TYR A 76 -9.36 2.64 -8.54
CA TYR A 76 -9.73 2.21 -7.18
C TYR A 76 -11.08 2.78 -6.74
N GLU A 77 -11.31 4.09 -6.93
CA GLU A 77 -12.59 4.73 -6.56
C GLU A 77 -13.75 4.15 -7.38
N ASN A 78 -13.53 3.89 -8.67
CA ASN A 78 -14.53 3.27 -9.51
C ASN A 78 -14.89 1.85 -9.04
N LEU A 79 -13.90 1.03 -8.65
CA LEU A 79 -14.16 -0.29 -8.07
C LEU A 79 -14.93 -0.23 -6.75
N LEU A 80 -14.62 0.73 -5.89
CA LEU A 80 -15.37 0.95 -4.66
C LEU A 80 -16.85 1.27 -4.90
N ALA A 81 -17.16 2.02 -5.97
CA ALA A 81 -18.53 2.34 -6.36
C ALA A 81 -19.28 1.10 -6.89
N HIS A 82 -18.57 0.09 -7.40
CA HIS A 82 -19.14 -1.15 -7.96
C HIS A 82 -18.97 -2.36 -7.00
N ARG A 83 -18.71 -2.10 -5.71
CA ARG A 83 -18.55 -3.19 -4.74
C ARG A 83 -19.83 -3.99 -4.56
N ASP A 84 -19.68 -5.26 -4.37
CA ASP A 84 -20.73 -6.16 -3.86
C ASP A 84 -20.70 -6.19 -2.31
N GLU A 85 -21.71 -6.80 -1.71
CA GLU A 85 -21.76 -7.00 -0.26
C GLU A 85 -20.88 -8.18 0.16
N ALA A 86 -19.87 -7.92 1.00
CA ALA A 86 -19.06 -8.95 1.63
C ALA A 86 -18.67 -8.51 3.05
N ASP A 87 -18.19 -9.45 3.88
CA ASP A 87 -17.72 -9.12 5.23
C ASP A 87 -16.33 -8.50 5.21
N LEU A 88 -15.47 -8.98 4.32
CA LEU A 88 -14.07 -8.58 4.19
C LEU A 88 -13.71 -8.21 2.75
N TYR A 89 -12.91 -7.18 2.61
CA TYR A 89 -12.43 -6.68 1.33
C TYR A 89 -10.91 -6.56 1.32
N TYR A 90 -10.30 -6.89 0.18
CA TYR A 90 -8.88 -6.70 -0.06
C TYR A 90 -8.63 -6.15 -1.47
N PHE A 91 -7.66 -5.24 -1.58
CA PHE A 91 -7.24 -4.62 -2.84
C PHE A 91 -5.93 -5.25 -3.32
N LEU A 92 -5.97 -5.89 -4.48
CA LEU A 92 -4.84 -6.52 -5.14
C LEU A 92 -4.48 -5.74 -6.41
N GLU A 93 -3.21 -5.44 -6.59
CA GLU A 93 -2.70 -4.92 -7.86
C GLU A 93 -2.58 -6.06 -8.88
N GLY A 94 -2.94 -5.81 -10.16
CA GLY A 94 -3.02 -6.87 -11.20
C GLY A 94 -1.68 -7.50 -11.59
N ASP A 95 -0.56 -6.94 -11.13
CA ASP A 95 0.79 -7.49 -11.27
C ASP A 95 1.31 -8.24 -10.03
N ASP A 96 0.52 -8.30 -8.96
CA ASP A 96 0.83 -9.01 -7.72
C ASP A 96 0.13 -10.38 -7.63
N ALA A 97 0.26 -11.07 -6.53
CA ALA A 97 -0.41 -12.35 -6.29
C ALA A 97 -0.68 -12.58 -4.80
N ILE A 98 -1.69 -13.41 -4.51
CA ILE A 98 -2.00 -13.92 -3.17
C ILE A 98 -1.30 -15.27 -2.98
N CYS A 99 -0.73 -15.52 -1.79
CA CYS A 99 -0.20 -16.83 -1.44
C CYS A 99 -1.33 -17.80 -1.09
N ASP A 100 -1.19 -19.05 -1.50
CA ASP A 100 -2.17 -20.09 -1.20
C ASP A 100 -2.37 -20.27 0.31
N GLY A 101 -3.63 -20.47 0.73
CA GLY A 101 -4.02 -20.68 2.12
C GLY A 101 -4.19 -19.40 2.95
N TRP A 102 -4.07 -18.20 2.38
CA TRP A 102 -4.23 -16.96 3.15
C TRP A 102 -5.66 -16.79 3.70
N PHE A 103 -6.70 -17.04 2.88
CA PHE A 103 -8.08 -16.91 3.37
C PHE A 103 -8.37 -17.92 4.48
N LYS A 104 -7.88 -19.15 4.34
CA LYS A 104 -7.92 -20.14 5.41
C LYS A 104 -7.26 -19.64 6.69
N ALA A 105 -6.07 -19.05 6.58
CA ALA A 105 -5.34 -18.51 7.72
C ALA A 105 -6.12 -17.38 8.42
N ILE A 106 -6.76 -16.48 7.66
CA ILE A 106 -7.62 -15.41 8.20
C ILE A 106 -8.80 -16.04 8.96
N GLN A 107 -9.59 -16.90 8.31
CA GLN A 107 -10.77 -17.53 8.91
C GLN A 107 -10.43 -18.25 10.23
N THR A 108 -9.43 -19.13 10.16
CA THR A 108 -9.02 -19.93 11.33
C THR A 108 -8.29 -19.11 12.40
N GLY A 109 -7.58 -18.06 12.01
CA GLY A 109 -6.89 -17.17 12.93
C GLY A 109 -7.85 -16.33 13.76
N LEU A 110 -8.91 -15.82 13.14
CA LEU A 110 -9.97 -15.08 13.83
C LEU A 110 -10.80 -16.00 14.74
N GLU A 111 -11.17 -17.19 14.25
CA GLU A 111 -11.93 -18.20 15.01
C GLU A 111 -11.18 -18.63 16.28
N LYS A 112 -9.91 -19.02 16.16
CA LYS A 112 -9.07 -19.44 17.30
C LYS A 112 -8.92 -18.37 18.38
N ARG A 113 -9.06 -17.09 18.01
CA ARG A 113 -8.98 -15.96 18.93
C ARG A 113 -10.35 -15.49 19.42
N ASN A 114 -11.45 -16.17 19.02
CA ASN A 114 -12.83 -15.80 19.30
C ASN A 114 -13.13 -14.33 18.88
N ILE A 115 -12.57 -13.89 17.74
CA ILE A 115 -12.78 -12.55 17.21
C ILE A 115 -14.04 -12.55 16.34
N CYS A 116 -15.03 -11.75 16.72
CA CYS A 116 -16.22 -11.47 15.92
C CYS A 116 -16.08 -10.09 15.29
N LEU A 117 -16.25 -10.02 13.96
CA LEU A 117 -16.09 -8.78 13.18
C LEU A 117 -17.42 -8.11 12.81
N ASN A 118 -18.57 -8.70 13.19
CA ASN A 118 -19.89 -8.22 12.77
C ASN A 118 -20.12 -6.78 13.21
N GLY A 119 -20.32 -5.87 12.25
CA GLY A 119 -20.54 -4.45 12.49
C GLY A 119 -19.34 -3.68 13.06
N ILE A 120 -18.16 -4.32 13.14
CA ILE A 120 -16.95 -3.68 13.68
C ILE A 120 -16.10 -3.16 12.52
N ALA A 121 -15.74 -1.88 12.57
CA ALA A 121 -14.74 -1.33 11.69
C ALA A 121 -13.34 -1.86 12.10
N ALA A 122 -12.83 -2.80 11.33
CA ALA A 122 -11.58 -3.48 11.64
C ALA A 122 -10.68 -3.67 10.43
N THR A 123 -9.39 -3.70 10.72
CA THR A 123 -8.31 -4.03 9.79
C THR A 123 -7.61 -5.31 10.26
N ILE A 124 -7.44 -6.28 9.34
CA ILE A 124 -6.76 -7.54 9.58
C ILE A 124 -5.54 -7.62 8.67
N SER A 125 -4.34 -7.55 9.24
CA SER A 125 -3.09 -7.55 8.50
C SER A 125 -2.33 -8.87 8.63
N SER A 126 -1.58 -9.20 7.58
CA SER A 126 -0.66 -10.34 7.52
C SER A 126 0.70 -9.89 6.98
N ASP A 127 1.67 -10.80 6.91
CA ASP A 127 2.98 -10.54 6.31
C ASP A 127 2.88 -10.53 4.78
N TYR A 128 3.87 -9.94 4.12
CA TYR A 128 3.98 -9.99 2.67
C TYR A 128 5.41 -10.25 2.21
N LYS A 129 5.52 -10.84 1.02
CA LYS A 129 6.80 -11.16 0.38
C LYS A 129 7.06 -10.16 -0.75
N ILE A 130 8.28 -9.62 -0.78
CA ILE A 130 8.77 -8.78 -1.87
C ILE A 130 9.66 -9.64 -2.76
N VAL A 131 9.40 -9.70 -4.05
CA VAL A 131 10.20 -10.41 -5.05
C VAL A 131 10.81 -9.40 -6.01
N ARG A 132 12.13 -9.48 -6.18
CA ARG A 132 12.90 -8.60 -7.09
C ARG A 132 13.15 -9.30 -8.43
N PRO A 133 13.43 -8.55 -9.51
CA PRO A 133 13.70 -9.12 -10.84
C PRO A 133 14.85 -10.15 -10.87
N ASN A 134 15.83 -10.03 -9.98
CA ASN A 134 16.93 -10.96 -9.83
C ASN A 134 16.60 -12.22 -9.01
N GLY A 135 15.32 -12.47 -8.72
CA GLY A 135 14.85 -13.61 -7.93
C GLY A 135 15.03 -13.50 -6.41
N LEU A 136 15.76 -12.50 -5.92
CA LEU A 136 15.87 -12.28 -4.47
C LEU A 136 14.51 -11.92 -3.88
N SER A 137 14.19 -12.52 -2.73
CA SER A 137 12.95 -12.25 -2.03
C SER A 137 13.18 -11.94 -0.54
N ILE A 138 12.32 -11.07 0.00
CA ILE A 138 12.35 -10.66 1.41
C ILE A 138 10.93 -10.75 1.95
N VAL A 139 10.73 -11.37 3.10
CA VAL A 139 9.46 -11.33 3.82
C VAL A 139 9.45 -10.13 4.77
N ASN A 140 8.44 -9.27 4.62
CA ASN A 140 8.19 -8.18 5.56
C ASN A 140 7.18 -8.64 6.61
N LYS A 141 7.61 -8.63 7.87
CA LYS A 141 6.82 -9.06 9.04
C LYS A 141 6.42 -7.89 9.94
N ASN A 142 6.55 -6.65 9.48
CA ASN A 142 6.30 -5.49 10.34
C ASN A 142 4.81 -5.27 10.61
N ASN A 143 3.91 -5.80 9.77
CA ASN A 143 2.46 -5.68 9.98
C ASN A 143 2.00 -6.22 11.34
N ARG A 144 2.77 -7.12 11.96
CA ARG A 144 2.55 -7.57 13.35
C ARG A 144 2.54 -6.45 14.39
N LEU A 145 3.11 -5.30 14.07
CA LEU A 145 3.15 -4.14 14.98
C LEU A 145 1.82 -3.41 15.08
N ILE A 146 0.84 -3.76 14.25
CA ILE A 146 -0.51 -3.16 14.27
C ILE A 146 -1.26 -3.42 15.58
N GLU A 147 -0.98 -4.55 16.25
CA GLU A 147 -1.58 -4.92 17.54
C GLU A 147 -0.76 -4.43 18.74
N LYS A 148 0.35 -3.74 18.51
CA LYS A 148 1.19 -3.30 19.62
C LYS A 148 0.52 -2.18 20.42
N GLU A 149 0.31 -2.42 21.69
CA GLU A 149 -0.29 -1.44 22.62
C GLU A 149 0.48 -0.11 22.62
N GLY A 150 -0.27 1.00 22.70
CA GLY A 150 0.28 2.35 22.75
C GLY A 150 0.92 2.84 21.45
N VAL A 151 0.75 2.12 20.33
CA VAL A 151 1.29 2.52 19.02
C VAL A 151 0.16 2.81 18.05
N SER A 152 0.17 3.99 17.44
CA SER A 152 -0.82 4.38 16.43
C SER A 152 -0.53 3.67 15.09
N PRO A 153 -1.47 2.85 14.55
CA PRO A 153 -1.33 2.27 13.21
C PRO A 153 -1.20 3.32 12.11
N VAL A 154 -1.90 4.45 12.22
CA VAL A 154 -1.77 5.60 11.32
C VAL A 154 -0.33 6.12 11.30
N SER A 155 0.26 6.33 12.49
CA SER A 155 1.65 6.75 12.61
C SER A 155 2.65 5.70 12.11
N LEU A 156 2.39 4.42 12.32
CA LEU A 156 3.21 3.33 11.77
C LEU A 156 3.17 3.32 10.24
N LYS A 157 1.99 3.48 9.62
CA LYS A 157 1.86 3.56 8.16
C LYS A 157 2.53 4.82 7.61
N ALA A 158 2.30 5.99 8.20
CA ALA A 158 2.94 7.25 7.79
C ALA A 158 4.48 7.17 7.82
N ARG A 159 5.06 6.36 8.71
CA ARG A 159 6.50 6.09 8.75
C ARG A 159 6.96 5.00 7.77
N ASN A 160 6.06 4.37 7.00
CA ASN A 160 6.32 3.18 6.19
C ASN A 160 6.86 1.98 7.01
N VAL A 161 6.44 1.84 8.26
CA VAL A 161 6.77 0.70 9.11
C VAL A 161 5.89 -0.48 8.80
N ILE A 162 4.57 -0.23 8.67
CA ILE A 162 3.57 -1.21 8.21
C ILE A 162 3.07 -0.84 6.82
N SER A 163 2.43 -1.77 6.15
CA SER A 163 1.93 -1.61 4.79
C SER A 163 0.45 -2.01 4.71
N PHE A 164 -0.31 -1.37 3.81
CA PHE A 164 -1.66 -1.80 3.44
C PHE A 164 -1.66 -3.16 2.69
N ARG A 165 -0.52 -3.55 2.11
CA ARG A 165 -0.37 -4.87 1.49
C ARG A 165 -0.67 -5.96 2.50
N SER A 166 -1.35 -7.01 2.06
CA SER A 166 -1.81 -8.10 2.92
C SER A 166 -2.74 -7.65 4.05
N THR A 167 -3.61 -6.67 3.76
CA THR A 167 -4.48 -6.06 4.76
C THR A 167 -5.93 -6.10 4.30
N PHE A 168 -6.75 -6.92 4.96
CA PHE A 168 -8.19 -6.89 4.81
C PHE A 168 -8.81 -5.77 5.62
N VAL A 169 -9.92 -5.24 5.13
CA VAL A 169 -10.81 -4.35 5.87
C VAL A 169 -12.22 -4.93 5.93
N THR A 170 -12.93 -4.66 7.02
CA THR A 170 -14.35 -5.02 7.13
C THR A 170 -15.23 -4.07 6.32
N ALA A 171 -16.46 -4.49 6.01
CA ALA A 171 -17.48 -3.64 5.39
C ALA A 171 -17.64 -2.32 6.15
N ALA A 172 -17.76 -2.38 7.48
CA ALA A 172 -17.89 -1.20 8.33
C ALA A 172 -16.70 -0.22 8.25
N THR A 173 -15.48 -0.71 7.97
CA THR A 173 -14.32 0.15 7.68
C THR A 173 -14.47 0.78 6.29
N LEU A 174 -14.83 -0.01 5.28
CA LEU A 174 -14.94 0.42 3.91
C LEU A 174 -16.01 1.51 3.72
N GLU A 175 -17.13 1.42 4.45
CA GLU A 175 -18.22 2.40 4.46
C GLU A 175 -17.79 3.78 4.95
N ARG A 176 -16.74 3.86 5.75
CA ARG A 176 -16.19 5.12 6.27
C ARG A 176 -15.18 5.78 5.33
N TYR A 177 -14.83 5.14 4.20
CA TYR A 177 -13.82 5.69 3.30
C TYR A 177 -14.30 6.98 2.65
N GLU A 178 -13.52 8.03 2.81
CA GLU A 178 -13.65 9.26 2.05
C GLU A 178 -12.99 9.08 0.68
N PRO A 179 -13.55 9.67 -0.41
CA PRO A 179 -12.94 9.62 -1.73
C PRO A 179 -11.52 10.18 -1.75
N VAL A 180 -10.68 9.63 -2.61
CA VAL A 180 -9.34 10.17 -2.84
C VAL A 180 -9.44 11.46 -3.66
N ASP A 181 -8.85 12.54 -3.18
CA ASP A 181 -8.76 13.80 -3.93
C ASP A 181 -7.61 13.73 -4.95
N LEU A 182 -7.93 13.37 -6.18
CA LEU A 182 -6.97 13.24 -7.27
C LEU A 182 -6.34 14.59 -7.69
N SER A 183 -6.95 15.73 -7.32
CA SER A 183 -6.42 17.06 -7.63
C SER A 183 -5.15 17.41 -6.85
N GLN A 184 -4.89 16.71 -5.74
CA GLN A 184 -3.71 16.91 -4.90
C GLN A 184 -2.40 16.38 -5.51
N GLY A 185 -2.49 15.66 -6.63
CA GLY A 185 -1.37 15.00 -7.28
C GLY A 185 -1.20 13.52 -6.85
N LEU A 186 -0.47 12.77 -7.68
CA LEU A 186 -0.39 11.30 -7.55
C LEU A 186 0.18 10.84 -6.20
N GLY A 187 1.20 11.51 -5.68
CA GLY A 187 1.84 11.12 -4.42
C GLY A 187 0.93 11.30 -3.20
N VAL A 188 0.12 12.37 -3.16
CA VAL A 188 -0.87 12.59 -2.11
C VAL A 188 -2.03 11.59 -2.24
N ALA A 189 -2.52 11.37 -3.47
CA ALA A 189 -3.56 10.38 -3.74
C ALA A 189 -3.17 8.97 -3.28
N GLU A 190 -1.88 8.57 -3.48
CA GLU A 190 -1.32 7.33 -2.97
C GLU A 190 -1.44 7.22 -1.44
N GLU A 191 -1.01 8.25 -0.71
CA GLU A 191 -1.11 8.21 0.76
C GLU A 191 -2.54 8.25 1.26
N MET A 192 -3.43 9.01 0.59
CA MET A 192 -4.86 9.02 0.92
C MET A 192 -5.48 7.63 0.79
N ALA A 193 -5.19 6.92 -0.28
CA ALA A 193 -5.68 5.56 -0.49
C ALA A 193 -5.09 4.57 0.51
N ASP A 194 -3.77 4.57 0.65
CA ASP A 194 -3.01 3.61 1.45
C ASP A 194 -3.25 3.72 2.96
N ILE A 195 -3.59 4.93 3.45
CA ILE A 195 -3.82 5.16 4.88
C ILE A 195 -5.21 4.75 5.34
N ARG A 196 -6.19 4.61 4.45
CA ARG A 196 -7.60 4.34 4.76
C ARG A 196 -7.80 3.15 5.70
N PRO A 197 -7.19 1.97 5.48
CA PRO A 197 -7.34 0.84 6.39
C PRO A 197 -7.00 1.17 7.84
N PHE A 198 -6.03 2.05 8.05
CA PHE A 198 -5.51 2.41 9.36
C PHE A 198 -6.23 3.61 9.99
N ARG A 199 -6.76 4.51 9.15
CA ARG A 199 -7.47 5.73 9.58
C ARG A 199 -8.91 5.44 10.00
N TYR A 200 -9.59 4.53 9.29
CA TYR A 200 -11.03 4.32 9.42
C TYR A 200 -11.43 3.06 10.20
N SER A 201 -10.45 2.30 10.72
CA SER A 201 -10.69 1.16 11.60
C SER A 201 -10.55 1.50 13.08
N ASP A 202 -11.44 0.91 13.89
CA ASP A 202 -11.42 1.01 15.36
C ASP A 202 -10.62 -0.14 15.98
N LYS A 203 -10.53 -1.29 15.27
CA LYS A 203 -9.84 -2.51 15.72
C LYS A 203 -8.81 -2.94 14.71
N PHE A 204 -7.73 -3.49 15.22
CA PHE A 204 -6.59 -3.94 14.43
C PHE A 204 -6.17 -5.33 14.85
N TYR A 205 -6.07 -6.24 13.89
CA TYR A 205 -5.72 -7.63 14.11
C TYR A 205 -4.57 -8.05 13.20
N TYR A 206 -3.72 -8.93 13.71
CA TYR A 206 -2.64 -9.52 12.94
C TYR A 206 -2.78 -11.04 12.88
N VAL A 207 -2.73 -11.59 11.68
CA VAL A 207 -2.70 -13.02 11.43
C VAL A 207 -1.32 -13.39 10.85
N PRO A 208 -0.50 -14.18 11.55
CA PRO A 208 0.86 -14.51 11.14
C PRO A 208 0.86 -15.47 9.94
N PHE A 209 0.85 -14.90 8.74
CA PHE A 209 0.87 -15.61 7.46
C PHE A 209 1.54 -14.76 6.39
N VAL A 210 2.34 -15.35 5.49
CA VAL A 210 2.86 -14.66 4.32
C VAL A 210 1.79 -14.65 3.25
N ALA A 211 1.07 -13.57 3.14
CA ALA A 211 -0.22 -13.48 2.47
C ALA A 211 -0.14 -13.09 0.99
N THR A 212 0.72 -12.14 0.66
CA THR A 212 0.82 -11.62 -0.70
C THR A 212 2.26 -11.56 -1.20
N ILE A 213 2.42 -11.56 -2.50
CA ILE A 213 3.69 -11.43 -3.19
C ILE A 213 3.66 -10.13 -3.99
N TYR A 214 4.50 -9.19 -3.59
CA TYR A 214 4.74 -7.93 -4.29
C TYR A 214 5.92 -8.09 -5.23
N TYR A 215 5.69 -7.94 -6.53
CA TYR A 215 6.72 -8.01 -7.57
C TYR A 215 7.22 -6.61 -7.90
N THR A 216 8.48 -6.29 -7.53
CA THR A 216 9.05 -4.97 -7.80
C THR A 216 9.50 -4.82 -9.25
N HIS A 217 9.45 -3.57 -9.77
CA HIS A 217 9.86 -3.19 -11.13
C HIS A 217 9.02 -3.76 -12.28
N VAL A 218 7.79 -4.16 -12.00
CA VAL A 218 6.84 -4.58 -13.05
C VAL A 218 5.70 -3.58 -13.24
N GLY A 219 5.45 -2.70 -12.27
CA GLY A 219 4.36 -1.72 -12.28
C GLY A 219 4.73 -0.32 -12.78
N VAL A 220 3.74 0.58 -12.74
CA VAL A 220 3.77 1.96 -13.29
C VAL A 220 4.56 2.95 -12.43
N SER A 221 4.84 2.62 -11.16
CA SER A 221 5.45 3.50 -10.14
C SER A 221 6.86 4.02 -10.44
N THR A 222 7.47 3.59 -11.55
CA THR A 222 8.84 3.96 -11.94
C THR A 222 8.93 5.21 -12.83
N ARG A 223 7.82 5.90 -13.13
CA ARG A 223 7.77 6.94 -14.19
C ARG A 223 8.24 8.31 -13.76
N LEU A 224 8.07 8.69 -12.50
CA LEU A 224 8.51 9.99 -12.02
C LEU A 224 9.97 9.94 -11.55
N GLN A 225 10.83 10.81 -12.09
CA GLN A 225 12.24 10.90 -11.72
C GLN A 225 12.67 12.36 -11.53
N GLY A 226 13.81 12.57 -10.89
CA GLY A 226 14.43 13.88 -10.78
C GLY A 226 13.74 14.83 -9.80
N LYS A 227 13.65 16.11 -10.18
CA LYS A 227 13.12 17.20 -9.33
C LYS A 227 11.63 17.06 -9.07
N GLU A 228 10.84 16.80 -10.12
CA GLU A 228 9.39 16.64 -10.04
C GLU A 228 8.97 15.55 -9.06
N PHE A 229 9.60 14.38 -9.13
CA PHE A 229 9.39 13.29 -8.17
C PHE A 229 9.62 13.73 -6.73
N ARG A 230 10.66 14.56 -6.49
CA ARG A 230 10.97 15.03 -5.14
C ARG A 230 9.97 16.07 -4.64
N GLU A 231 9.48 16.93 -5.52
CA GLU A 231 8.44 17.92 -5.21
C GLU A 231 7.13 17.21 -4.83
N GLU A 232 6.73 16.17 -5.56
CA GLU A 232 5.57 15.35 -5.21
C GLU A 232 5.75 14.66 -3.84
N ARG A 233 6.92 14.11 -3.56
CA ARG A 233 7.20 13.52 -2.23
C ARG A 233 7.15 14.55 -1.10
N ILE A 234 7.58 15.78 -1.33
CA ILE A 234 7.45 16.85 -0.33
C ILE A 234 5.98 17.13 -0.03
N LYS A 235 5.13 17.25 -1.06
CA LYS A 235 3.68 17.43 -0.90
C LYS A 235 3.07 16.26 -0.12
N GLN A 236 3.40 15.02 -0.50
CA GLN A 236 2.98 13.79 0.17
C GLN A 236 3.29 13.81 1.68
N PHE A 237 4.55 14.08 2.05
CA PHE A 237 4.97 14.12 3.44
C PHE A 237 4.36 15.29 4.22
N GLN A 238 4.13 16.43 3.56
CA GLN A 238 3.46 17.57 4.16
C GLN A 238 1.99 17.24 4.41
N TRP A 239 1.30 16.66 3.43
CA TRP A 239 -0.09 16.24 3.56
C TRP A 239 -0.29 15.29 4.74
N LEU A 240 0.58 14.28 4.90
CA LEU A 240 0.53 13.35 6.05
C LEU A 240 0.57 14.08 7.39
N LYS A 241 1.43 15.11 7.53
CA LYS A 241 1.55 15.90 8.76
C LYS A 241 0.33 16.75 9.05
N ASP A 242 -0.25 17.33 8.01
CA ASP A 242 -1.28 18.36 8.15
C ASP A 242 -2.68 17.74 8.31
N ASN A 243 -2.86 16.50 7.83
CA ASN A 243 -4.18 15.86 7.73
C ASN A 243 -4.38 14.62 8.61
N LEU A 244 -3.32 14.12 9.28
CA LEU A 244 -3.41 12.90 10.08
C LEU A 244 -3.00 13.14 11.55
N PRO A 245 -3.63 12.43 12.51
CA PRO A 245 -3.27 12.47 13.93
C PRO A 245 -1.99 11.66 14.18
N LEU A 246 -0.85 12.21 13.76
CA LEU A 246 0.45 11.57 13.89
C LEU A 246 1.05 11.76 15.29
N ASP A 247 1.72 10.72 15.80
CA ASP A 247 2.56 10.83 16.98
C ASP A 247 3.83 11.66 16.69
N GLU A 248 4.50 12.11 17.77
CA GLU A 248 5.73 12.92 17.67
C GLU A 248 6.81 12.27 16.80
N LYS A 249 6.91 10.93 16.86
CA LYS A 249 7.89 10.18 16.08
C LYS A 249 7.57 10.21 14.59
N ALA A 250 6.31 10.04 14.22
CA ALA A 250 5.86 10.12 12.83
C ALA A 250 6.06 11.55 12.27
N ILE A 251 5.73 12.57 13.05
CA ILE A 251 5.99 13.98 12.69
C ILE A 251 7.50 14.22 12.46
N ALA A 252 8.36 13.73 13.35
CA ALA A 252 9.81 13.87 13.21
C ALA A 252 10.32 13.19 11.93
N VAL A 253 9.78 12.02 11.58
CA VAL A 253 10.13 11.30 10.34
C VAL A 253 9.73 12.11 9.11
N GLN A 254 8.51 12.68 9.07
CA GLN A 254 8.09 13.50 7.93
C GLN A 254 8.95 14.79 7.81
N ASN A 255 9.25 15.44 8.93
CA ASN A 255 10.12 16.62 8.92
C ASN A 255 11.51 16.32 8.34
N PHE A 256 12.10 15.18 8.72
CA PHE A 256 13.36 14.74 8.14
C PHE A 256 13.25 14.42 6.65
N ARG A 257 12.20 13.72 6.22
CA ARG A 257 11.96 13.38 4.81
C ARG A 257 11.78 14.62 3.95
N ILE A 258 10.96 15.58 4.38
CA ILE A 258 10.77 16.87 3.70
C ILE A 258 12.10 17.62 3.56
N ALA A 259 12.85 17.75 4.65
CA ALA A 259 14.13 18.42 4.65
C ALA A 259 15.14 17.74 3.72
N LYS A 260 15.18 16.40 3.72
CA LYS A 260 16.01 15.61 2.82
C LYS A 260 15.68 15.85 1.34
N GLU A 261 14.39 15.79 0.96
CA GLU A 261 14.01 16.01 -0.43
C GLU A 261 14.28 17.46 -0.89
N LYS A 262 14.02 18.47 -0.04
CA LYS A 262 14.38 19.88 -0.30
C LYS A 262 15.88 20.04 -0.53
N PHE A 263 16.71 19.43 0.31
CA PHE A 263 18.17 19.45 0.12
C PHE A 263 18.60 18.77 -1.19
N MET A 264 17.93 17.71 -1.59
CA MET A 264 18.27 17.01 -2.83
C MET A 264 17.82 17.79 -4.10
N ILE A 265 16.88 18.74 -3.98
CA ILE A 265 16.50 19.68 -5.05
C ILE A 265 17.48 20.85 -5.08
N GLU A 266 17.78 21.46 -3.93
CA GLU A 266 18.60 22.67 -3.80
C GLU A 266 19.80 22.39 -2.87
N THR A 267 20.90 21.95 -3.41
CA THR A 267 22.09 21.48 -2.65
C THR A 267 22.78 22.54 -1.80
N THR A 268 22.46 23.82 -1.92
CA THR A 268 23.31 24.93 -1.43
C THR A 268 22.87 25.59 -0.12
N LYS A 269 21.70 25.26 0.45
CA LYS A 269 21.11 26.08 1.52
C LYS A 269 20.87 25.39 2.87
N MET A 270 21.35 24.17 3.08
CA MET A 270 21.00 23.46 4.32
C MET A 270 22.18 23.24 5.27
N ASN A 271 21.99 23.66 6.54
CA ASN A 271 22.97 23.48 7.60
C ASN A 271 23.07 22.01 8.05
N PHE A 272 24.28 21.45 8.01
CA PHE A 272 24.58 20.08 8.44
C PHE A 272 24.07 19.78 9.87
N LYS A 273 24.24 20.71 10.83
CA LYS A 273 23.79 20.55 12.22
C LYS A 273 22.29 20.35 12.32
N VAL A 274 21.51 21.14 11.54
CA VAL A 274 20.05 21.04 11.50
C VAL A 274 19.62 19.68 10.93
N MET A 275 20.23 19.25 9.83
CA MET A 275 19.95 17.93 9.24
C MET A 275 20.30 16.78 10.17
N TRP A 276 21.42 16.87 10.88
CA TRP A 276 21.82 15.88 11.87
C TRP A 276 20.82 15.77 13.02
N GLN A 277 20.34 16.89 13.54
CA GLN A 277 19.30 16.93 14.57
C GLN A 277 17.99 16.33 14.11
N LEU A 278 17.53 16.67 12.89
CA LEU A 278 16.31 16.10 12.30
C LEU A 278 16.44 14.59 12.09
N TYR A 279 17.60 14.13 11.62
CA TYR A 279 17.87 12.70 11.45
C TYR A 279 17.74 11.94 12.78
N TRP A 280 18.39 12.39 13.84
CA TRP A 280 18.33 11.69 15.12
C TRP A 280 16.95 11.73 15.78
N LYS A 281 16.18 12.78 15.60
CA LYS A 281 14.79 12.82 16.02
C LYS A 281 13.94 11.79 15.25
N ALA A 282 14.19 11.62 13.97
CA ALA A 282 13.51 10.68 13.09
C ALA A 282 14.01 9.24 13.25
N PHE A 283 15.24 9.02 13.78
CA PHE A 283 15.89 7.72 13.83
C PHE A 283 15.08 6.69 14.62
N ASP A 284 14.80 5.56 13.97
CA ASP A 284 14.08 4.44 14.53
C ASP A 284 14.57 3.17 13.82
N LYS A 285 14.70 2.06 14.57
CA LYS A 285 15.12 0.76 14.02
C LYS A 285 14.21 0.22 12.89
N TYR A 286 12.96 0.69 12.81
CA TYR A 286 11.99 0.28 11.80
C TYR A 286 11.99 1.21 10.57
N THR A 287 12.33 2.49 10.71
CA THR A 287 12.21 3.51 9.67
C THR A 287 13.34 3.45 8.64
N LEU A 288 14.45 2.77 8.94
CA LEU A 288 15.68 2.77 8.13
C LEU A 288 15.92 1.42 7.43
N LYS A 289 14.95 0.91 6.66
CA LYS A 289 15.09 -0.37 5.95
C LYS A 289 15.20 -0.21 4.43
N GLY A 290 16.04 -1.04 3.80
CA GLY A 290 16.09 -1.23 2.35
C GLY A 290 16.57 -0.04 1.53
N ALA A 291 15.79 0.38 0.54
CA ALA A 291 16.13 1.47 -0.38
C ALA A 291 16.37 2.82 0.32
N GLU A 292 15.72 3.07 1.47
CA GLU A 292 15.97 4.27 2.26
C GLU A 292 17.39 4.32 2.84
N LYS A 293 17.99 3.18 3.18
CA LYS A 293 19.40 3.14 3.64
C LYS A 293 20.37 3.63 2.57
N TYR A 294 20.17 3.20 1.32
CA TYR A 294 21.04 3.62 0.22
C TYR A 294 20.85 5.11 -0.11
N THR A 295 19.61 5.60 -0.16
CA THR A 295 19.36 7.04 -0.37
C THR A 295 19.85 7.89 0.79
N GLN A 296 19.85 7.37 2.01
CA GLN A 296 20.44 8.02 3.15
C GLN A 296 21.96 8.05 3.07
N PHE A 297 22.62 6.97 2.66
CA PHE A 297 24.06 6.95 2.44
C PHE A 297 24.48 8.00 1.40
N LEU A 298 23.81 8.06 0.25
CA LEU A 298 24.06 9.09 -0.77
C LEU A 298 23.81 10.50 -0.25
N PHE A 299 22.76 10.69 0.55
CA PHE A 299 22.48 11.96 1.20
C PHE A 299 23.60 12.39 2.14
N TRP A 300 24.05 11.53 3.05
CA TRP A 300 25.14 11.82 3.97
C TRP A 300 26.47 12.01 3.24
N TYR A 301 26.77 11.22 2.22
CA TYR A 301 27.94 11.42 1.37
C TYR A 301 27.96 12.81 0.73
N ARG A 302 26.85 13.27 0.16
CA ARG A 302 26.72 14.63 -0.40
C ARG A 302 26.87 15.71 0.68
N MET A 303 26.27 15.53 1.84
CA MET A 303 26.38 16.46 2.97
C MET A 303 27.83 16.61 3.47
N ILE A 304 28.55 15.50 3.59
CA ILE A 304 29.96 15.49 4.01
C ILE A 304 30.84 16.17 2.95
N ARG A 305 30.62 15.83 1.68
CA ARG A 305 31.39 16.43 0.57
C ARG A 305 31.23 17.95 0.51
N LEU A 306 30.01 18.45 0.67
CA LEU A 306 29.74 19.90 0.69
C LEU A 306 30.41 20.58 1.90
N ARG A 307 30.49 19.93 3.06
CA ARG A 307 31.18 20.45 4.22
C ARG A 307 32.67 20.56 3.98
N ILE A 308 33.29 19.57 3.34
CA ILE A 308 34.71 19.56 2.99
C ILE A 308 35.06 20.66 1.96
N GLN A 309 34.15 20.96 1.03
CA GLN A 309 34.34 22.02 0.03
C GLN A 309 34.11 23.44 0.57
N ALA A 310 33.44 23.57 1.73
CA ALA A 310 33.18 24.86 2.38
C ALA A 310 34.20 25.21 3.48
N CYS A 311 35.14 24.32 3.79
CA CYS A 311 36.33 24.55 4.60
C CYS A 311 37.56 24.78 3.72
#